data_2df38587decff5e2a84971b1def197dc
#
_entry.id   2df38587decff5e2a84971b1def197dc
#
_cell.length_a   1.000
_cell.length_b   1.000
_cell.length_c   1.000
_cell.angle_alpha   90.00
_cell.angle_beta   90.00
_cell.angle_gamma   90.00
#
_symmetry.space_group_name_H-M   'P 1'
#
loop_
_entity.id
_entity.type
_entity.pdbx_description
1 polymer ?
#
loop_
_entity_poly.entity_id
_entity_poly.type
_entity_poly.pdbx_seq_one_letter_code
_entity_poly.pdbx_strand_id
1 'polypeptide(L)'
;EGFLVTGFLIPLTMPPSVPLWMLALATIFGVVIGKEIFGGTGYNIFNPALTARAFLFFAYPSEMSGEKPWAASSVDGISSATPLLAISNDSGISYDWWDMFYGYIPGSIGETSTLAILMGAAILLITRIGSWRIMLSTTIGMFLTASILNQIGNIEGTGPMLDIRAINHFVMGGFAFGMVFMATDPVSSAQTNKGRWIYGLLIGFMAVVIRCINPAYPEGMMLAILFANAFAPLIDYSVLQKHIKKRQLKYEK
;
A
#
# COMPACT_ATOMS: atom_id res chain seq x y z
N GLU A 1 -3.21 23.70 -3.29
CA GLU A 1 -1.87 23.21 -2.95
C GLU A 1 -1.82 21.68 -2.96
N GLY A 2 -0.67 21.11 -3.24
CA GLY A 2 -0.48 19.64 -3.26
C GLY A 2 -1.13 18.91 -4.44
N PHE A 3 -1.68 19.60 -5.42
CA PHE A 3 -2.35 18.98 -6.57
C PHE A 3 -1.40 18.15 -7.44
N LEU A 4 -0.13 18.56 -7.55
CA LEU A 4 0.87 17.83 -8.30
C LEU A 4 1.13 16.45 -7.68
N VAL A 5 1.29 16.36 -6.36
CA VAL A 5 1.53 15.10 -5.68
C VAL A 5 0.35 14.15 -5.88
N THR A 6 -0.87 14.62 -5.61
CA THR A 6 -2.08 13.82 -5.82
C THR A 6 -2.26 13.44 -7.29
N GLY A 7 -2.04 14.40 -8.21
CA GLY A 7 -2.17 14.19 -9.65
C GLY A 7 -1.15 13.22 -10.26
N PHE A 8 0.06 13.10 -9.68
CA PHE A 8 1.04 12.09 -10.08
C PHE A 8 0.79 10.74 -9.41
N LEU A 9 0.42 10.72 -8.13
CA LEU A 9 0.23 9.47 -7.41
C LEU A 9 -0.99 8.67 -7.92
N ILE A 10 -2.09 9.34 -8.30
CA ILE A 10 -3.29 8.66 -8.81
C ILE A 10 -2.96 7.79 -10.04
N PRO A 11 -2.46 8.32 -11.16
CA PRO A 11 -2.20 7.51 -12.34
C PRO A 11 -1.11 6.46 -12.14
N LEU A 12 -0.12 6.70 -11.29
CA LEU A 12 0.93 5.73 -11.00
C LEU A 12 0.41 4.44 -10.33
N THR A 13 -0.71 4.52 -9.64
CA THR A 13 -1.34 3.37 -8.97
C THR A 13 -2.43 2.71 -9.79
N MET A 14 -2.69 3.19 -11.01
CA MET A 14 -3.77 2.68 -11.86
C MET A 14 -3.23 1.75 -12.95
N PRO A 15 -4.05 0.79 -13.41
CA PRO A 15 -3.76 0.05 -14.62
C PRO A 15 -3.66 0.97 -15.84
N PRO A 16 -2.75 0.71 -16.80
CA PRO A 16 -2.60 1.53 -17.99
C PRO A 16 -3.85 1.49 -18.91
N SER A 17 -4.68 0.49 -18.76
CA SER A 17 -5.89 0.27 -19.58
C SER A 17 -7.13 1.03 -19.08
N VAL A 18 -7.07 1.69 -17.92
CA VAL A 18 -8.25 2.39 -17.35
C VAL A 18 -8.68 3.56 -18.24
N PRO A 19 -9.96 3.63 -18.65
CA PRO A 19 -10.47 4.75 -19.42
C PRO A 19 -10.33 6.09 -18.70
N LEU A 20 -9.96 7.14 -19.43
CA LEU A 20 -9.69 8.48 -18.85
C LEU A 20 -10.90 9.06 -18.10
N TRP A 21 -12.12 8.77 -18.52
CA TRP A 21 -13.32 9.26 -17.84
C TRP A 21 -13.49 8.62 -16.45
N MET A 22 -13.14 7.33 -16.29
CA MET A 22 -13.13 6.67 -14.98
C MET A 22 -12.06 7.27 -14.08
N LEU A 23 -10.87 7.52 -14.63
CA LEU A 23 -9.79 8.18 -13.92
C LEU A 23 -10.20 9.59 -13.46
N ALA A 24 -10.93 10.34 -14.29
CA ALA A 24 -11.45 11.66 -13.92
C ALA A 24 -12.46 11.56 -12.77
N LEU A 25 -13.42 10.62 -12.83
CA LEU A 25 -14.37 10.38 -11.74
C LEU A 25 -13.67 9.99 -10.44
N ALA A 26 -12.71 9.09 -10.51
CA ALA A 26 -11.92 8.68 -9.35
C ALA A 26 -11.14 9.83 -8.74
N THR A 27 -10.53 10.67 -9.59
CA THR A 27 -9.80 11.86 -9.14
C THR A 27 -10.74 12.85 -8.43
N ILE A 28 -11.91 13.12 -9.01
CA ILE A 28 -12.92 13.97 -8.38
C ILE A 28 -13.34 13.38 -7.02
N PHE A 29 -13.67 12.10 -6.97
CA PHE A 29 -14.05 11.45 -5.73
C PHE A 29 -12.92 11.48 -4.70
N GLY A 30 -11.71 11.10 -5.07
CA GLY A 30 -10.55 11.05 -4.17
C GLY A 30 -10.17 12.44 -3.63
N VAL A 31 -10.26 13.48 -4.46
CA VAL A 31 -9.96 14.85 -4.03
C VAL A 31 -11.11 15.41 -3.20
N VAL A 32 -12.35 15.33 -3.67
CA VAL A 32 -13.50 15.92 -2.94
C VAL A 32 -13.73 15.19 -1.62
N ILE A 33 -13.88 13.86 -1.66
CA ILE A 33 -14.22 13.07 -0.47
C ILE A 33 -12.99 12.80 0.41
N GLY A 34 -11.84 12.54 -0.20
CA GLY A 34 -10.62 12.23 0.56
C GLY A 34 -9.90 13.45 1.13
N LYS A 35 -10.13 14.66 0.59
CA LYS A 35 -9.35 15.84 0.93
C LYS A 35 -10.21 17.09 1.23
N GLU A 36 -11.03 17.55 0.27
CA GLU A 36 -11.68 18.84 0.36
C GLU A 36 -12.76 18.91 1.46
N ILE A 37 -13.53 17.84 1.66
CA ILE A 37 -14.55 17.77 2.72
C ILE A 37 -13.95 17.98 4.12
N PHE A 38 -12.71 17.58 4.33
CA PHE A 38 -12.03 17.72 5.63
C PHE A 38 -11.35 19.08 5.82
N GLY A 39 -11.35 19.95 4.80
CA GLY A 39 -10.74 21.28 4.86
C GLY A 39 -9.56 21.51 3.91
N GLY A 40 -9.32 20.58 2.99
CA GLY A 40 -8.30 20.70 1.94
C GLY A 40 -6.92 20.18 2.35
N THR A 41 -5.88 20.78 1.76
CA THR A 41 -4.49 20.34 1.98
C THR A 41 -4.07 20.47 3.43
N GLY A 42 -3.57 19.37 4.01
CA GLY A 42 -3.11 19.32 5.41
C GLY A 42 -4.16 18.89 6.43
N TYR A 43 -5.42 18.72 6.02
CA TYR A 43 -6.52 18.29 6.89
C TYR A 43 -7.13 16.94 6.50
N ASN A 44 -6.68 16.34 5.40
CA ASN A 44 -7.19 15.05 4.94
C ASN A 44 -6.86 13.92 5.93
N ILE A 45 -7.88 13.12 6.25
CA ILE A 45 -7.74 11.94 7.10
C ILE A 45 -7.16 10.77 6.30
N PHE A 46 -7.60 10.60 5.06
CA PHE A 46 -7.17 9.55 4.15
C PHE A 46 -6.22 10.08 3.07
N ASN A 47 -5.35 9.24 2.56
CA ASN A 47 -4.58 9.57 1.37
C ASN A 47 -5.51 9.70 0.16
N PRO A 48 -5.57 10.87 -0.53
CA PRO A 48 -6.54 11.10 -1.61
C PRO A 48 -6.34 10.16 -2.82
N ALA A 49 -5.08 9.79 -3.13
CA ALA A 49 -4.81 8.90 -4.24
C ALA A 49 -5.30 7.48 -3.96
N LEU A 50 -5.13 7.00 -2.72
CA LEU A 50 -5.68 5.70 -2.32
C LEU A 50 -7.20 5.71 -2.21
N THR A 51 -7.81 6.84 -1.83
CA THR A 51 -9.26 7.01 -1.82
C THR A 51 -9.82 6.95 -3.25
N ALA A 52 -9.14 7.57 -4.22
CA ALA A 52 -9.49 7.49 -5.64
C ALA A 52 -9.38 6.04 -6.17
N ARG A 53 -8.28 5.35 -5.84
CA ARG A 53 -8.09 3.93 -6.22
C ARG A 53 -9.15 3.03 -5.60
N ALA A 54 -9.47 3.22 -4.32
CA ALA A 54 -10.52 2.47 -3.64
C ALA A 54 -11.89 2.65 -4.30
N PHE A 55 -12.22 3.89 -4.67
CA PHE A 55 -13.45 4.16 -5.41
C PHE A 55 -13.53 3.35 -6.71
N LEU A 56 -12.48 3.37 -7.54
CA LEU A 56 -12.46 2.60 -8.78
C LEU A 56 -12.53 1.10 -8.51
N PHE A 57 -11.81 0.61 -7.53
CA PHE A 57 -11.82 -0.81 -7.20
C PHE A 57 -13.20 -1.32 -6.81
N PHE A 58 -13.96 -0.55 -6.03
CA PHE A 58 -15.30 -0.94 -5.61
C PHE A 58 -16.39 -0.63 -6.65
N ALA A 59 -16.25 0.45 -7.40
CA ALA A 59 -17.25 0.84 -8.40
C ALA A 59 -17.07 0.12 -9.74
N TYR A 60 -15.84 -0.17 -10.13
CA TYR A 60 -15.48 -0.77 -11.42
C TYR A 60 -14.44 -1.89 -11.26
N PRO A 61 -14.76 -2.96 -10.53
CA PRO A 61 -13.80 -4.02 -10.22
C PRO A 61 -13.22 -4.71 -11.46
N SER A 62 -13.99 -4.84 -12.54
CA SER A 62 -13.54 -5.44 -13.80
C SER A 62 -12.43 -4.66 -14.52
N GLU A 63 -12.29 -3.36 -14.23
CA GLU A 63 -11.25 -2.53 -14.81
C GLU A 63 -9.99 -2.44 -13.91
N MET A 64 -10.17 -2.77 -12.63
CA MET A 64 -9.10 -2.66 -11.62
C MET A 64 -8.50 -3.99 -11.21
N SER A 65 -9.20 -5.08 -11.47
CA SER A 65 -8.77 -6.45 -11.18
C SER A 65 -9.27 -7.40 -12.26
N GLY A 66 -8.61 -8.52 -12.45
CA GLY A 66 -9.01 -9.54 -13.41
C GLY A 66 -7.98 -9.77 -14.51
N GLU A 67 -8.41 -10.44 -15.58
CA GLU A 67 -7.57 -10.89 -16.69
C GLU A 67 -7.24 -9.80 -17.72
N LYS A 68 -7.70 -8.58 -17.52
CA LYS A 68 -7.35 -7.49 -18.42
C LYS A 68 -5.84 -7.25 -18.37
N PRO A 69 -5.20 -7.02 -19.51
CA PRO A 69 -3.76 -6.85 -19.56
C PRO A 69 -3.31 -5.62 -18.79
N TRP A 70 -2.57 -5.85 -17.73
CA TRP A 70 -1.88 -4.81 -16.97
C TRP A 70 -0.65 -4.25 -17.73
N ALA A 71 -0.36 -4.83 -18.92
CA ALA A 71 0.69 -4.35 -19.80
C ALA A 71 0.07 -3.60 -20.98
N ALA A 72 0.65 -2.45 -21.33
CA ALA A 72 0.23 -1.64 -22.48
C ALA A 72 0.61 -2.24 -23.85
N SER A 73 1.16 -3.44 -23.90
CA SER A 73 1.65 -4.05 -25.13
C SER A 73 0.53 -4.81 -25.86
N SER A 74 0.24 -4.36 -27.08
CA SER A 74 -0.68 -5.00 -28.03
C SER A 74 -0.08 -6.24 -28.74
N VAL A 75 0.90 -6.90 -28.17
CA VAL A 75 1.48 -8.10 -28.75
C VAL A 75 0.61 -9.29 -28.39
N ASP A 76 -0.06 -9.79 -29.40
CA ASP A 76 -0.80 -11.05 -29.50
C ASP A 76 -1.01 -11.90 -28.23
N GLY A 77 -2.21 -11.78 -27.64
CA GLY A 77 -2.82 -12.88 -26.88
C GLY A 77 -2.20 -13.22 -25.52
N ILE A 78 -1.27 -12.46 -24.98
CA ILE A 78 -0.74 -12.69 -23.64
C ILE A 78 -1.57 -11.89 -22.64
N SER A 79 -2.60 -12.52 -22.12
CA SER A 79 -3.23 -12.12 -20.86
C SER A 79 -2.21 -12.36 -19.75
N SER A 80 -1.56 -11.30 -19.29
CA SER A 80 -0.55 -11.41 -18.22
C SER A 80 -1.17 -11.01 -16.90
N ALA A 81 -1.53 -12.02 -16.10
CA ALA A 81 -1.93 -11.80 -14.71
C ALA A 81 -0.76 -11.21 -13.91
N THR A 82 -1.05 -10.31 -12.99
CA THR A 82 -0.03 -9.85 -12.03
C THR A 82 0.49 -11.02 -11.21
N PRO A 83 1.72 -10.98 -10.67
CA PRO A 83 2.27 -12.08 -9.87
C PRO A 83 1.36 -12.55 -8.73
N LEU A 84 0.71 -11.63 -8.03
CA LEU A 84 -0.23 -11.97 -6.96
C LEU A 84 -1.50 -12.63 -7.48
N LEU A 85 -2.04 -12.14 -8.60
CA LEU A 85 -3.23 -12.74 -9.20
C LEU A 85 -2.91 -14.13 -9.77
N ALA A 86 -1.74 -14.32 -10.36
CA ALA A 86 -1.28 -15.59 -10.89
C ALA A 86 -1.20 -16.66 -9.77
N ILE A 87 -0.67 -16.30 -8.61
CA ILE A 87 -0.62 -17.20 -7.44
C ILE A 87 -2.02 -17.44 -6.88
N SER A 88 -2.84 -16.39 -6.75
CA SER A 88 -4.20 -16.49 -6.20
C SER A 88 -5.10 -17.43 -7.02
N ASN A 89 -4.94 -17.42 -8.35
CA ASN A 89 -5.74 -18.24 -9.28
C ASN A 89 -5.09 -19.59 -9.61
N ASP A 90 -3.95 -19.92 -8.97
CA ASP A 90 -3.16 -21.13 -9.27
C ASP A 90 -2.94 -21.34 -10.78
N SER A 91 -2.63 -20.25 -11.47
CA SER A 91 -2.53 -20.22 -12.94
C SER A 91 -1.29 -20.91 -13.50
N GLY A 92 -0.38 -21.38 -12.63
CA GLY A 92 0.90 -21.98 -13.00
C GLY A 92 1.92 -20.99 -13.59
N ILE A 93 1.60 -19.69 -13.66
CA ILE A 93 2.53 -18.66 -14.12
C ILE A 93 3.48 -18.35 -12.96
N SER A 94 4.76 -18.58 -13.19
CA SER A 94 5.83 -18.27 -12.23
C SER A 94 6.65 -17.10 -12.72
N TYR A 95 6.89 -16.13 -11.83
CA TYR A 95 7.79 -15.00 -12.07
C TYR A 95 9.05 -15.17 -11.24
N ASP A 96 10.22 -14.93 -11.84
CA ASP A 96 11.47 -14.93 -11.09
C ASP A 96 11.53 -13.70 -10.15
N TRP A 97 12.22 -13.88 -9.01
CA TRP A 97 12.36 -12.80 -8.03
C TRP A 97 13.08 -11.57 -8.61
N TRP A 98 14.06 -11.77 -9.47
CA TRP A 98 14.79 -10.68 -10.12
C TRP A 98 13.92 -9.92 -11.12
N ASP A 99 13.06 -10.61 -11.86
CA ASP A 99 12.11 -9.96 -12.78
C ASP A 99 11.13 -9.06 -12.01
N MET A 100 10.63 -9.52 -10.86
CA MET A 100 9.81 -8.73 -9.97
C MET A 100 10.57 -7.54 -9.37
N PHE A 101 11.85 -7.71 -9.04
CA PHE A 101 12.68 -6.67 -8.46
C PHE A 101 13.01 -5.56 -9.47
N TYR A 102 13.36 -5.92 -10.70
CA TYR A 102 13.64 -4.96 -11.78
C TYR A 102 12.38 -4.38 -12.42
N GLY A 103 11.23 -5.06 -12.32
CA GLY A 103 9.95 -4.59 -12.82
C GLY A 103 9.57 -5.14 -14.19
N TYR A 104 10.14 -6.26 -14.63
CA TYR A 104 9.76 -6.98 -15.84
C TYR A 104 8.51 -7.84 -15.64
N ILE A 105 7.52 -7.27 -14.96
CA ILE A 105 6.25 -7.90 -14.59
C ILE A 105 5.08 -7.00 -14.96
N PRO A 106 3.91 -7.56 -15.27
CA PRO A 106 2.69 -6.78 -15.46
C PRO A 106 2.23 -6.18 -14.12
N GLY A 107 1.82 -4.91 -14.17
CA GLY A 107 1.36 -4.19 -12.99
C GLY A 107 0.97 -2.75 -13.27
N SER A 108 0.62 -2.00 -12.23
CA SER A 108 0.34 -0.57 -12.33
C SER A 108 1.60 0.21 -12.74
N ILE A 109 1.40 1.37 -13.37
CA ILE A 109 2.47 2.16 -14.00
C ILE A 109 3.65 2.43 -13.05
N GLY A 110 3.40 2.73 -11.77
CA GLY A 110 4.43 3.08 -10.79
C GLY A 110 4.85 1.96 -9.84
N GLU A 111 4.16 0.81 -9.86
CA GLU A 111 4.32 -0.21 -8.80
C GLU A 111 5.20 -1.40 -9.23
N THR A 112 5.61 -1.50 -10.50
CA THR A 112 6.30 -2.68 -11.04
C THR A 112 7.75 -2.79 -10.58
N SER A 113 8.55 -1.72 -10.65
CA SER A 113 9.98 -1.77 -10.36
C SER A 113 10.29 -1.44 -8.90
N THR A 114 10.57 -2.46 -8.10
CA THR A 114 11.02 -2.28 -6.72
C THR A 114 12.34 -1.52 -6.63
N LEU A 115 13.27 -1.72 -7.58
CA LEU A 115 14.53 -0.99 -7.64
C LEU A 115 14.30 0.53 -7.79
N ALA A 116 13.45 0.95 -8.73
CA ALA A 116 13.13 2.35 -8.95
C ALA A 116 12.44 2.97 -7.72
N ILE A 117 11.55 2.22 -7.06
CA ILE A 117 10.90 2.64 -5.83
C ILE A 117 11.91 2.84 -4.70
N LEU A 118 12.90 1.95 -4.54
CA LEU A 118 13.96 2.08 -3.53
C LEU A 118 14.88 3.27 -3.82
N MET A 119 15.16 3.60 -5.09
CA MET A 119 15.86 4.84 -5.43
C MET A 119 15.05 6.07 -5.02
N GLY A 120 13.74 6.08 -5.25
CA GLY A 120 12.83 7.11 -4.77
C GLY A 120 12.81 7.19 -3.23
N ALA A 121 12.81 6.05 -2.54
CA ALA A 121 12.92 5.99 -1.08
C ALA A 121 14.21 6.64 -0.59
N ALA A 122 15.35 6.37 -1.21
CA ALA A 122 16.63 6.99 -0.86
C ALA A 122 16.55 8.53 -0.97
N ILE A 123 15.97 9.06 -2.05
CA ILE A 123 15.78 10.50 -2.22
C ILE A 123 14.90 11.07 -1.09
N LEU A 124 13.76 10.42 -0.80
CA LEU A 124 12.85 10.88 0.28
C LEU A 124 13.49 10.84 1.67
N LEU A 125 14.38 9.88 1.91
CA LEU A 125 15.12 9.76 3.18
C LEU A 125 16.24 10.80 3.30
N ILE A 126 17.00 11.05 2.23
CA ILE A 126 18.07 12.06 2.19
C ILE A 126 17.46 13.45 2.38
N THR A 127 16.35 13.75 1.71
CA THR A 127 15.63 15.02 1.83
C THR A 127 14.83 15.13 3.13
N ARG A 128 14.73 14.08 3.94
CA ARG A 128 13.97 13.99 5.19
C ARG A 128 12.46 14.26 5.04
N ILE A 129 11.94 14.13 3.83
CA ILE A 129 10.50 14.26 3.56
C ILE A 129 9.77 12.99 4.00
N GLY A 130 10.31 11.82 3.64
CA GLY A 130 9.76 10.52 4.02
C GLY A 130 10.21 10.07 5.42
N SER A 131 9.32 9.38 6.15
CA SER A 131 9.63 8.84 7.47
C SER A 131 10.26 7.45 7.39
N TRP A 132 11.56 7.34 7.64
CA TRP A 132 12.25 6.04 7.70
C TRP A 132 11.64 5.08 8.74
N ARG A 133 11.05 5.62 9.82
CA ARG A 133 10.38 4.81 10.85
C ARG A 133 9.18 4.07 10.31
N ILE A 134 8.36 4.74 9.49
CA ILE A 134 7.19 4.14 8.85
C ILE A 134 7.65 3.08 7.86
N MET A 135 8.60 3.40 6.97
CA MET A 135 9.12 2.45 5.98
C MET A 135 9.66 1.18 6.64
N LEU A 136 10.54 1.35 7.64
CA LEU A 136 11.16 0.22 8.33
C LEU A 136 10.14 -0.60 9.12
N SER A 137 9.23 0.05 9.86
CA SER A 137 8.23 -0.67 10.65
C SER A 137 7.21 -1.40 9.78
N THR A 138 6.83 -0.84 8.63
CA THR A 138 5.95 -1.52 7.66
C THR A 138 6.63 -2.78 7.11
N THR A 139 7.90 -2.68 6.75
CA THR A 139 8.70 -3.83 6.31
C THR A 139 8.80 -4.90 7.40
N ILE A 140 9.11 -4.50 8.64
CA ILE A 140 9.18 -5.44 9.78
C ILE A 140 7.82 -6.12 10.01
N GLY A 141 6.72 -5.34 10.02
CA GLY A 141 5.37 -5.88 10.19
C GLY A 141 5.01 -6.89 9.11
N MET A 142 5.34 -6.60 7.85
CA MET A 142 5.14 -7.51 6.73
C MET A 142 5.95 -8.81 6.91
N PHE A 143 7.27 -8.72 7.18
CA PHE A 143 8.12 -9.91 7.35
C PHE A 143 7.67 -10.79 8.52
N LEU A 144 7.35 -10.20 9.67
CA LEU A 144 6.86 -10.94 10.83
C LEU A 144 5.56 -11.68 10.52
N THR A 145 4.58 -10.97 9.93
CA THR A 145 3.28 -11.58 9.62
C THR A 145 3.40 -12.65 8.56
N ALA A 146 4.13 -12.41 7.48
CA ALA A 146 4.36 -13.40 6.43
C ALA A 146 5.06 -14.65 6.99
N SER A 147 6.08 -14.47 7.83
CA SER A 147 6.78 -15.61 8.44
C SER A 147 5.88 -16.44 9.35
N ILE A 148 4.98 -15.81 10.10
CA ILE A 148 4.00 -16.51 10.95
C ILE A 148 3.00 -17.26 10.09
N LEU A 149 2.44 -16.63 9.05
CA LEU A 149 1.46 -17.25 8.17
C LEU A 149 2.06 -18.41 7.36
N ASN A 150 3.31 -18.29 6.91
CA ASN A 150 4.01 -19.38 6.22
C ASN A 150 4.19 -20.62 7.14
N GLN A 151 4.43 -20.41 8.45
CA GLN A 151 4.49 -21.54 9.38
C GLN A 151 3.14 -22.22 9.56
N ILE A 152 2.05 -21.44 9.57
CA ILE A 152 0.68 -21.97 9.64
C ILE A 152 0.34 -22.72 8.34
N GLY A 153 0.65 -22.15 7.17
CA GLY A 153 0.42 -22.76 5.87
C GLY A 153 1.12 -24.11 5.72
N ASN A 154 2.35 -24.21 6.19
CA ASN A 154 3.11 -25.47 6.18
C ASN A 154 2.50 -26.57 7.06
N ILE A 155 1.75 -26.21 8.11
CA ILE A 155 1.12 -27.18 9.01
C ILE A 155 -0.21 -27.68 8.43
N GLU A 156 -0.99 -26.81 7.82
CA GLU A 156 -2.37 -27.09 7.41
C GLU A 156 -2.53 -27.42 5.92
N GLY A 157 -1.50 -27.17 5.10
CA GLY A 157 -1.59 -27.37 3.64
C GLY A 157 -2.61 -26.43 2.98
N THR A 158 -2.78 -25.26 3.53
CA THR A 158 -3.81 -24.29 3.17
C THR A 158 -3.29 -23.32 2.12
N GLY A 159 -3.80 -23.42 0.91
CA GLY A 159 -3.79 -22.44 -0.19
C GLY A 159 -2.48 -21.77 -0.61
N PRO A 160 -2.27 -21.53 -1.91
CA PRO A 160 -1.00 -21.06 -2.46
C PRO A 160 -0.58 -19.66 -1.95
N MET A 161 -1.51 -18.84 -1.46
CA MET A 161 -1.21 -17.50 -0.94
C MET A 161 -0.50 -17.53 0.42
N LEU A 162 -0.66 -18.59 1.21
CA LEU A 162 0.03 -18.77 2.49
C LEU A 162 1.47 -19.28 2.32
N ASP A 163 1.77 -19.88 1.17
CA ASP A 163 3.10 -20.42 0.85
C ASP A 163 4.06 -19.39 0.25
N ILE A 164 3.59 -18.14 0.03
CA ILE A 164 4.43 -17.06 -0.49
C ILE A 164 5.54 -16.73 0.50
N ARG A 165 6.79 -16.90 0.11
CA ARG A 165 7.93 -16.52 0.94
C ARG A 165 7.86 -15.06 1.36
N ALA A 166 8.21 -14.76 2.62
CA ALA A 166 8.13 -13.41 3.16
C ALA A 166 8.86 -12.35 2.29
N ILE A 167 9.99 -12.70 1.67
CA ILE A 167 10.73 -11.79 0.79
C ILE A 167 9.94 -11.43 -0.50
N ASN A 168 9.13 -12.35 -1.00
CA ASN A 168 8.34 -12.13 -2.20
C ASN A 168 7.23 -11.11 -1.98
N HIS A 169 6.65 -11.06 -0.77
CA HIS A 169 5.66 -10.04 -0.43
C HIS A 169 6.17 -8.60 -0.61
N PHE A 170 7.50 -8.40 -0.48
CA PHE A 170 8.13 -7.09 -0.65
C PHE A 170 8.15 -6.62 -2.11
N VAL A 171 8.43 -7.53 -3.05
CA VAL A 171 8.57 -7.22 -4.48
C VAL A 171 7.27 -7.42 -5.27
N MET A 172 6.27 -8.07 -4.70
CA MET A 172 4.97 -8.33 -5.34
C MET A 172 3.95 -7.25 -5.05
N GLY A 173 3.18 -6.89 -6.08
CA GLY A 173 2.09 -5.92 -5.99
C GLY A 173 2.59 -4.53 -5.58
N GLY A 174 1.68 -3.67 -5.14
CA GLY A 174 2.00 -2.31 -4.74
C GLY A 174 2.61 -2.14 -3.34
N PHE A 175 3.17 -3.19 -2.71
CA PHE A 175 3.68 -3.10 -1.34
C PHE A 175 4.81 -2.08 -1.20
N ALA A 176 5.86 -2.19 -2.02
CA ALA A 176 7.01 -1.28 -1.96
C ALA A 176 6.59 0.16 -2.27
N PHE A 177 5.77 0.36 -3.30
CA PHE A 177 5.25 1.68 -3.66
C PHE A 177 4.38 2.29 -2.55
N GLY A 178 3.45 1.53 -2.02
CA GLY A 178 2.59 1.96 -0.92
C GLY A 178 3.37 2.29 0.35
N MET A 179 4.39 1.49 0.68
CA MET A 179 5.27 1.73 1.83
C MET A 179 6.05 3.05 1.69
N VAL A 180 6.59 3.34 0.50
CA VAL A 180 7.48 4.48 0.28
C VAL A 180 6.71 5.78 0.05
N PHE A 181 5.71 5.78 -0.84
CA PHE A 181 5.08 7.01 -1.32
C PHE A 181 3.70 7.29 -0.72
N MET A 182 3.01 6.26 -0.21
CA MET A 182 1.65 6.40 0.30
C MET A 182 1.58 6.37 1.83
N ALA A 183 2.25 5.40 2.47
CA ALA A 183 2.23 5.27 3.92
C ALA A 183 3.01 6.39 4.64
N THR A 184 3.98 7.00 3.94
CA THR A 184 4.77 8.12 4.47
C THR A 184 4.15 9.49 4.24
N ASP A 185 2.91 9.55 3.73
CA ASP A 185 2.18 10.82 3.57
C ASP A 185 2.19 11.60 4.90
N PRO A 186 2.74 12.82 4.91
CA PRO A 186 2.94 13.57 6.15
C PRO A 186 1.62 14.01 6.81
N VAL A 187 0.51 13.99 6.08
CA VAL A 187 -0.79 14.45 6.60
C VAL A 187 -1.59 13.30 7.20
N SER A 188 -1.77 12.21 6.46
CA SER A 188 -2.64 11.09 6.87
C SER A 188 -1.94 10.06 7.76
N SER A 189 -0.59 10.09 7.86
CA SER A 189 0.16 9.19 8.74
C SER A 189 0.24 9.66 10.20
N ALA A 190 0.64 8.75 11.10
CA ALA A 190 0.90 9.11 12.49
C ALA A 190 2.04 10.14 12.63
N GLN A 191 1.86 11.13 13.49
CA GLN A 191 2.77 12.26 13.66
C GLN A 191 3.83 12.02 14.75
N THR A 192 3.47 11.28 15.82
CA THR A 192 4.41 11.01 16.91
C THR A 192 5.45 9.95 16.52
N ASN A 193 6.67 10.08 17.05
CA ASN A 193 7.74 9.12 16.72
C ASN A 193 7.40 7.66 17.10
N LYS A 194 6.69 7.46 18.22
CA LYS A 194 6.21 6.13 18.63
C LYS A 194 5.00 5.70 17.81
N GLY A 195 4.11 6.65 17.49
CA GLY A 195 2.95 6.40 16.64
C GLY A 195 3.36 5.92 15.25
N ARG A 196 4.41 6.49 14.65
CA ARG A 196 4.94 6.05 13.35
C ARG A 196 5.38 4.60 13.32
N TRP A 197 5.97 4.10 14.41
CA TRP A 197 6.32 2.68 14.54
C TRP A 197 5.09 1.78 14.61
N ILE A 198 4.10 2.15 15.45
CA ILE A 198 2.86 1.37 15.60
C ILE A 198 2.07 1.39 14.29
N TYR A 199 1.96 2.56 13.67
CA TYR A 199 1.27 2.77 12.40
C TYR A 199 1.87 1.92 11.27
N GLY A 200 3.19 1.95 11.09
CA GLY A 200 3.84 1.15 10.06
C GLY A 200 3.74 -0.36 10.32
N LEU A 201 3.89 -0.81 11.58
CA LEU A 201 3.68 -2.22 11.93
C LEU A 201 2.25 -2.67 11.60
N LEU A 202 1.26 -1.83 11.89
CA LEU A 202 -0.16 -2.10 11.57
C LEU A 202 -0.37 -2.24 10.06
N ILE A 203 0.24 -1.37 9.25
CA ILE A 203 0.14 -1.46 7.79
C ILE A 203 0.76 -2.76 7.29
N GLY A 204 1.99 -3.08 7.72
CA GLY A 204 2.68 -4.30 7.29
C GLY A 204 1.91 -5.56 7.66
N PHE A 205 1.37 -5.61 8.88
CA PHE A 205 0.50 -6.69 9.35
C PHE A 205 -0.75 -6.82 8.48
N MET A 206 -1.53 -5.75 8.34
CA MET A 206 -2.79 -5.77 7.59
C MET A 206 -2.59 -6.07 6.10
N ALA A 207 -1.52 -5.58 5.49
CA ALA A 207 -1.23 -5.84 4.08
C ALA A 207 -1.08 -7.34 3.78
N VAL A 208 -0.37 -8.07 4.65
CA VAL A 208 -0.18 -9.52 4.47
C VAL A 208 -1.45 -10.29 4.84
N VAL A 209 -2.12 -9.92 5.93
CA VAL A 209 -3.39 -10.54 6.34
C VAL A 209 -4.43 -10.43 5.22
N ILE A 210 -4.60 -9.25 4.63
CA ILE A 210 -5.55 -9.04 3.53
C ILE A 210 -5.14 -9.89 2.31
N ARG A 211 -3.85 -9.92 1.95
CA ARG A 211 -3.34 -10.73 0.84
C ARG A 211 -3.64 -12.22 0.99
N CYS A 212 -3.40 -12.76 2.17
CA CYS A 212 -3.49 -14.20 2.41
C CYS A 212 -4.92 -14.68 2.68
N ILE A 213 -5.76 -13.83 3.28
CA ILE A 213 -7.10 -14.23 3.73
C ILE A 213 -8.19 -13.79 2.76
N ASN A 214 -7.99 -12.70 2.00
CA ASN A 214 -9.00 -12.18 1.08
C ASN A 214 -8.66 -12.48 -0.39
N PRO A 215 -9.21 -13.57 -0.97
CA PRO A 215 -8.95 -13.93 -2.36
C PRO A 215 -9.49 -12.91 -3.36
N ALA A 216 -10.50 -12.11 -2.98
CA ALA A 216 -11.08 -11.10 -3.86
C ALA A 216 -10.18 -9.88 -4.05
N TYR A 217 -9.21 -9.66 -3.15
CA TYR A 217 -8.28 -8.53 -3.22
C TYR A 217 -6.88 -8.93 -2.76
N PRO A 218 -6.11 -9.63 -3.58
CA PRO A 218 -4.79 -10.14 -3.18
C PRO A 218 -3.73 -9.05 -3.00
N GLU A 219 -3.93 -7.81 -3.48
CA GLU A 219 -2.94 -6.74 -3.33
C GLU A 219 -2.80 -6.25 -1.90
N GLY A 220 -3.88 -6.04 -1.18
CA GLY A 220 -3.93 -5.73 0.24
C GLY A 220 -3.41 -4.35 0.69
N MET A 221 -2.39 -3.78 0.03
CA MET A 221 -1.66 -2.61 0.53
C MET A 221 -2.52 -1.34 0.60
N MET A 222 -3.37 -1.09 -0.39
CA MET A 222 -4.27 0.07 -0.42
C MET A 222 -5.20 0.06 0.80
N LEU A 223 -5.88 -1.06 1.04
CA LEU A 223 -6.82 -1.18 2.16
C LEU A 223 -6.11 -1.11 3.50
N ALA A 224 -4.91 -1.69 3.61
CA ALA A 224 -4.09 -1.63 4.82
C ALA A 224 -3.71 -0.20 5.19
N ILE A 225 -3.31 0.62 4.20
CA ILE A 225 -2.97 2.03 4.45
C ILE A 225 -4.21 2.84 4.81
N LEU A 226 -5.32 2.70 4.08
CA LEU A 226 -6.57 3.40 4.39
C LEU A 226 -7.08 3.04 5.79
N PHE A 227 -7.03 1.75 6.15
CA PHE A 227 -7.35 1.30 7.49
C PHE A 227 -6.44 1.97 8.54
N ALA A 228 -5.14 1.95 8.34
CA ALA A 228 -4.19 2.55 9.26
C ALA A 228 -4.37 4.08 9.35
N ASN A 229 -4.70 4.77 8.26
CA ASN A 229 -5.00 6.20 8.25
C ASN A 229 -6.17 6.54 9.19
N ALA A 230 -7.24 5.72 9.18
CA ALA A 230 -8.37 5.90 10.09
C ALA A 230 -7.96 5.78 11.56
N PHE A 231 -6.96 4.96 11.88
CA PHE A 231 -6.46 4.75 13.24
C PHE A 231 -5.28 5.66 13.62
N ALA A 232 -4.68 6.37 12.67
CA ALA A 232 -3.52 7.23 12.96
C ALA A 232 -3.77 8.27 14.07
N PRO A 233 -4.90 8.99 14.09
CA PRO A 233 -5.21 9.92 15.17
C PRO A 233 -5.36 9.24 16.54
N LEU A 234 -5.96 8.04 16.58
CA LEU A 234 -6.14 7.26 17.81
C LEU A 234 -4.79 6.75 18.36
N ILE A 235 -3.89 6.33 17.47
CA ILE A 235 -2.52 5.92 17.83
C ILE A 235 -1.79 7.11 18.47
N ASP A 236 -1.82 8.27 17.83
CA ASP A 236 -1.15 9.47 18.34
C ASP A 236 -1.77 9.95 19.66
N TYR A 237 -3.09 9.94 19.78
CA TYR A 237 -3.77 10.25 21.03
C TYR A 237 -3.29 9.35 22.18
N SER A 238 -3.21 8.05 21.95
CA SER A 238 -2.77 7.07 22.95
C SER A 238 -1.33 7.32 23.41
N VAL A 239 -0.45 7.71 22.48
CA VAL A 239 0.94 8.06 22.78
C VAL A 239 1.03 9.36 23.58
N LEU A 240 0.26 10.38 23.19
CA LEU A 240 0.25 11.69 23.87
C LEU A 240 -0.30 11.58 25.30
N GLN A 241 -1.37 10.82 25.52
CA GLN A 241 -1.94 10.59 26.86
C GLN A 241 -0.91 9.97 27.83
N LYS A 242 -0.11 9.01 27.37
CA LYS A 242 0.97 8.45 28.18
C LYS A 242 2.04 9.50 28.54
N HIS A 243 2.35 10.43 27.64
CA HIS A 243 3.28 11.52 27.90
C HIS A 243 2.71 12.54 28.89
N ILE A 244 1.44 12.89 28.77
CA ILE A 244 0.75 13.81 29.69
C ILE A 244 0.74 13.25 31.13
N LYS A 245 0.29 11.99 31.29
CA LYS A 245 0.30 11.31 32.61
C LYS A 245 1.70 11.27 33.23
N LYS A 246 2.72 10.96 32.43
CA LYS A 246 4.10 10.94 32.94
C LYS A 246 4.60 12.33 33.39
N ARG A 247 4.14 13.42 32.76
CA ARG A 247 4.45 14.79 33.19
C ARG A 247 3.72 15.15 34.48
N GLN A 248 2.43 14.87 34.59
CA GLN A 248 1.63 15.11 35.80
C GLN A 248 2.27 14.48 37.04
N LEU A 249 2.62 13.20 36.96
CA LEU A 249 3.31 12.47 38.05
C LEU A 249 4.69 13.07 38.44
N LYS A 250 5.32 13.89 37.60
CA LYS A 250 6.57 14.59 37.93
C LYS A 250 6.32 15.91 38.67
N TYR A 251 5.17 16.51 38.50
CA TYR A 251 4.82 17.77 39.18
C TYR A 251 4.10 17.55 40.51
N GLU A 252 3.58 16.33 40.76
CA GLU A 252 2.96 15.91 42.03
C GLU A 252 4.00 15.40 43.06
N LYS A 253 5.28 15.27 42.65
CA LYS A 253 6.42 14.97 43.52
C LYS A 253 7.25 16.25 43.77
#